data_4253ce45ba5870b02cada674b8ad6c09
#
_entry.id   4253ce45ba5870b02cada674b8ad6c09
#
_cell.length_a   1.000
_cell.length_b   1.000
_cell.length_c   1.000
_cell.angle_alpha   90.00
_cell.angle_beta   90.00
_cell.angle_gamma   90.00
#
_symmetry.space_group_name_H-M   'P 1'
#
loop_
_entity.id
_entity.type
_entity.pdbx_description
1 polymer ?
#
loop_
_entity_poly.entity_id
_entity_poly.type
_entity_poly.pdbx_seq_one_letter_code
_entity_poly.pdbx_strand_id
1 'polypeptide(L)'
;MIAECMLFLASFSTPLIGAETQYVEQSIQCRQEMPASMRQHSEYYLEFFDFENIDTAVRIGWCESRGKDTAYRDDNSDSGVMQFVPWTWNWVAEEYDLPRWNEWVILRYGRPYEGPTSKSNMGFEQTKVQFTPYYNIMFASILAEDIYGRTQWRDWNSSKWCWEDEKDWERRWKREQN
;
A
#
# COMPACT_ATOMS: atom_id res chain seq x y z
N MET A 1 -2.91 1.41 -16.95
CA MET A 1 -3.06 -0.07 -16.93
C MET A 1 -3.44 -0.62 -15.55
N ILE A 2 -2.63 -0.48 -14.50
CA ILE A 2 -2.99 -0.94 -13.13
C ILE A 2 -4.25 -0.22 -12.62
N ALA A 3 -4.35 1.10 -12.78
CA ALA A 3 -5.49 1.88 -12.34
C ALA A 3 -6.79 1.54 -13.08
N GLU A 4 -6.75 1.33 -14.38
CA GLU A 4 -7.92 0.88 -15.16
C GLU A 4 -8.44 -0.47 -14.67
N CYS A 5 -7.54 -1.38 -14.36
CA CYS A 5 -7.85 -2.66 -13.76
C CYS A 5 -8.48 -2.52 -12.37
N MET A 6 -7.93 -1.65 -11.53
CA MET A 6 -8.44 -1.43 -10.18
C MET A 6 -9.78 -0.70 -10.15
N LEU A 7 -10.02 0.24 -11.10
CA LEU A 7 -11.32 0.88 -11.28
C LEU A 7 -12.42 -0.15 -11.54
N PHE A 8 -12.11 -1.14 -12.37
CA PHE A 8 -13.03 -2.22 -12.66
C PHE A 8 -13.42 -2.97 -11.38
N LEU A 9 -12.46 -3.26 -10.49
CA LEU A 9 -12.71 -3.92 -9.20
C LEU A 9 -13.59 -3.08 -8.27
N ALA A 10 -13.40 -1.76 -8.24
CA ALA A 10 -14.17 -0.84 -7.39
C ALA A 10 -15.61 -0.60 -7.90
N SER A 11 -15.86 -0.72 -9.21
CA SER A 11 -17.16 -0.41 -9.83
C SER A 11 -18.26 -1.47 -9.56
N PHE A 12 -17.92 -2.64 -9.02
CA PHE A 12 -18.85 -3.75 -8.82
C PHE A 12 -19.28 -3.94 -7.35
N SER A 13 -19.68 -2.85 -6.70
CA SER A 13 -20.25 -2.93 -5.35
C SER A 13 -21.68 -3.53 -5.29
N THR A 14 -22.30 -3.85 -6.44
CA THR A 14 -23.58 -4.56 -6.53
C THR A 14 -23.49 -5.69 -7.57
N PRO A 15 -23.47 -6.96 -7.16
CA PRO A 15 -23.42 -8.07 -8.12
C PRO A 15 -24.76 -8.21 -8.86
N LEU A 16 -24.74 -8.00 -10.17
CA LEU A 16 -25.77 -8.53 -11.07
C LEU A 16 -25.45 -9.99 -11.35
N ILE A 17 -26.41 -10.89 -11.16
CA ILE A 17 -26.28 -12.32 -11.43
C ILE A 17 -25.79 -12.51 -12.87
N GLY A 18 -24.63 -13.13 -13.05
CA GLY A 18 -23.93 -13.28 -14.34
C GLY A 18 -22.67 -12.41 -14.51
N ALA A 19 -22.52 -11.34 -13.75
CA ALA A 19 -21.30 -10.49 -13.74
C ALA A 19 -20.18 -11.08 -12.87
N GLU A 20 -20.51 -11.99 -11.95
CA GLU A 20 -19.56 -12.54 -10.98
C GLU A 20 -18.38 -13.27 -11.66
N THR A 21 -18.64 -14.08 -12.68
CA THR A 21 -17.58 -14.83 -13.36
C THR A 21 -16.64 -13.88 -14.11
N GLN A 22 -17.20 -12.89 -14.82
CA GLN A 22 -16.41 -11.88 -15.54
C GLN A 22 -15.62 -11.00 -14.58
N TYR A 23 -16.20 -10.63 -13.44
CA TYR A 23 -15.52 -9.90 -12.38
C TYR A 23 -14.33 -10.69 -11.82
N VAL A 24 -14.51 -11.97 -11.52
CA VAL A 24 -13.44 -12.83 -11.00
C VAL A 24 -12.31 -12.97 -12.00
N GLU A 25 -12.62 -13.24 -13.28
CA GLU A 25 -11.61 -13.36 -14.33
C GLU A 25 -10.81 -12.08 -14.54
N GLN A 26 -11.47 -10.93 -14.60
CA GLN A 26 -10.81 -9.63 -14.75
C GLN A 26 -10.03 -9.23 -13.50
N SER A 27 -10.52 -9.56 -12.31
CA SER A 27 -9.78 -9.33 -11.07
C SER A 27 -8.48 -10.14 -11.00
N ILE A 28 -8.52 -11.38 -11.48
CA ILE A 28 -7.33 -12.23 -11.60
C ILE A 28 -6.34 -11.63 -12.60
N GLN A 29 -6.83 -11.19 -13.76
CA GLN A 29 -5.99 -10.56 -14.79
C GLN A 29 -5.34 -9.29 -14.28
N CYS A 30 -6.09 -8.40 -13.62
CA CYS A 30 -5.56 -7.16 -13.03
C CYS A 30 -4.46 -7.43 -12.01
N ARG A 31 -4.67 -8.41 -11.13
CA ARG A 31 -3.63 -8.79 -10.17
C ARG A 31 -2.39 -9.37 -10.83
N GLN A 32 -2.53 -10.01 -11.98
CA GLN A 32 -1.38 -10.54 -12.73
C GLN A 32 -0.53 -9.43 -13.38
N GLU A 33 -1.11 -8.28 -13.66
CA GLU A 33 -0.41 -7.12 -14.22
C GLU A 33 0.40 -6.33 -13.18
N MET A 34 0.19 -6.59 -11.88
CA MET A 34 0.99 -6.01 -10.81
C MET A 34 2.22 -6.88 -10.49
N PRO A 35 3.33 -6.29 -10.04
CA PRO A 35 4.41 -7.06 -9.44
C PRO A 35 3.88 -8.00 -8.36
N ALA A 36 4.31 -9.26 -8.35
CA ALA A 36 3.79 -10.28 -7.44
C ALA A 36 3.85 -9.85 -5.97
N SER A 37 4.92 -9.17 -5.57
CA SER A 37 5.12 -8.63 -4.23
C SER A 37 4.14 -7.49 -3.86
N MET A 38 3.56 -6.79 -4.84
CA MET A 38 2.59 -5.72 -4.60
C MET A 38 1.16 -6.23 -4.55
N ARG A 39 0.86 -7.39 -5.14
CA ARG A 39 -0.51 -7.94 -5.23
C ARG A 39 -1.15 -8.18 -3.88
N GLN A 40 -0.37 -8.58 -2.88
CA GLN A 40 -0.85 -8.81 -1.53
C GLN A 40 -1.35 -7.55 -0.84
N HIS A 41 -0.95 -6.36 -1.33
CA HIS A 41 -1.32 -5.07 -0.78
C HIS A 41 -2.38 -4.35 -1.61
N SER A 42 -2.84 -4.94 -2.72
CA SER A 42 -3.75 -4.29 -3.67
C SER A 42 -5.01 -3.72 -3.04
N GLU A 43 -5.58 -4.42 -2.04
CA GLU A 43 -6.78 -3.96 -1.35
C GLU A 43 -6.56 -2.65 -0.56
N TYR A 44 -5.36 -2.46 0.03
CA TYR A 44 -5.06 -1.24 0.79
C TYR A 44 -4.84 -0.03 -0.14
N TYR A 45 -4.23 -0.23 -1.30
CA TYR A 45 -4.13 0.83 -2.30
C TYR A 45 -5.50 1.28 -2.81
N LEU A 46 -6.42 0.32 -3.04
CA LEU A 46 -7.81 0.61 -3.43
C LEU A 46 -8.62 1.30 -2.32
N GLU A 47 -8.33 0.97 -1.06
CA GLU A 47 -9.06 1.50 0.09
C GLU A 47 -8.67 2.95 0.40
N PHE A 48 -7.37 3.27 0.28
CA PHE A 48 -6.84 4.51 0.81
C PHE A 48 -6.54 5.58 -0.23
N PHE A 49 -6.23 5.22 -1.47
CA PHE A 49 -5.89 6.20 -2.50
C PHE A 49 -7.04 6.54 -3.43
N ASP A 50 -7.13 7.82 -3.81
CA ASP A 50 -7.92 8.23 -4.94
C ASP A 50 -7.44 7.50 -6.21
N PHE A 51 -8.40 7.14 -7.07
CA PHE A 51 -8.16 6.32 -8.26
C PHE A 51 -6.97 6.80 -9.12
N GLU A 52 -6.87 8.09 -9.34
CA GLU A 52 -5.81 8.72 -10.16
C GLU A 52 -4.40 8.56 -9.59
N ASN A 53 -4.28 8.25 -8.30
CA ASN A 53 -3.02 8.13 -7.58
C ASN A 53 -2.53 6.68 -7.40
N ILE A 54 -3.41 5.69 -7.59
CA ILE A 54 -3.11 4.28 -7.32
C ILE A 54 -1.88 3.79 -8.10
N ASP A 55 -1.82 4.08 -9.40
CA ASP A 55 -0.69 3.64 -10.25
C ASP A 55 0.64 4.19 -9.73
N THR A 56 0.66 5.48 -9.39
CA THR A 56 1.87 6.11 -8.87
C THR A 56 2.23 5.57 -7.50
N ALA A 57 1.26 5.39 -6.60
CA ALA A 57 1.48 4.84 -5.27
C ALA A 57 2.06 3.41 -5.33
N VAL A 58 1.52 2.56 -6.20
CA VAL A 58 2.02 1.18 -6.41
C VAL A 58 3.46 1.19 -6.93
N ARG A 59 3.76 2.06 -7.90
CA ARG A 59 5.12 2.21 -8.45
C ARG A 59 6.11 2.67 -7.37
N ILE A 60 5.72 3.64 -6.54
CA ILE A 60 6.54 4.11 -5.41
C ILE A 60 6.79 2.96 -4.44
N GLY A 61 5.77 2.29 -3.94
CA GLY A 61 5.94 1.18 -3.00
C GLY A 61 6.86 0.07 -3.53
N TRP A 62 6.77 -0.25 -4.83
CA TRP A 62 7.69 -1.19 -5.45
C TRP A 62 9.13 -0.63 -5.53
N CYS A 63 9.31 0.63 -5.87
CA CYS A 63 10.63 1.26 -5.96
C CYS A 63 11.31 1.36 -4.59
N GLU A 64 10.55 1.65 -3.55
CA GLU A 64 11.06 1.83 -2.19
C GLU A 64 11.43 0.51 -1.51
N SER A 65 10.55 -0.47 -1.56
CA SER A 65 10.71 -1.71 -0.76
C SER A 65 10.66 -3.01 -1.56
N ARG A 66 10.34 -2.97 -2.86
CA ARG A 66 9.91 -4.13 -3.65
C ARG A 66 8.66 -4.81 -3.07
N GLY A 67 7.81 -4.05 -2.37
CA GLY A 67 6.61 -4.55 -1.72
C GLY A 67 6.86 -5.37 -0.46
N LYS A 68 8.01 -5.20 0.20
CA LYS A 68 8.33 -5.90 1.44
C LYS A 68 7.83 -5.12 2.65
N ASP A 69 6.96 -5.72 3.44
CA ASP A 69 6.38 -5.12 4.66
C ASP A 69 7.44 -4.79 5.70
N THR A 70 8.43 -5.66 5.82
CA THR A 70 9.53 -5.56 6.79
C THR A 70 10.78 -4.89 6.24
N ALA A 71 10.66 -4.18 5.10
CA ALA A 71 11.78 -3.41 4.57
C ALA A 71 12.24 -2.37 5.59
N TYR A 72 13.55 -2.31 5.81
CA TYR A 72 14.17 -1.40 6.76
C TYR A 72 15.54 -0.95 6.25
N ARG A 73 15.85 0.33 6.42
CA ARG A 73 17.17 0.93 6.11
C ARG A 73 17.76 1.54 7.35
N ASP A 74 18.96 1.10 7.71
CA ASP A 74 19.63 1.50 8.96
C ASP A 74 20.05 2.98 8.98
N ASP A 75 20.38 3.55 7.82
CA ASP A 75 20.88 4.92 7.69
C ASP A 75 19.86 5.99 8.09
N ASN A 76 18.60 5.82 7.68
CA ASN A 76 17.52 6.77 7.93
C ASN A 76 16.36 6.20 8.74
N SER A 77 16.42 4.92 9.09
CA SER A 77 15.31 4.16 9.69
C SER A 77 14.07 4.05 8.80
N ASP A 78 14.22 4.22 7.47
CA ASP A 78 13.12 4.04 6.53
C ASP A 78 12.49 2.66 6.69
N SER A 79 11.18 2.58 6.80
CA SER A 79 10.49 1.32 7.15
C SER A 79 9.20 1.10 6.38
N GLY A 80 8.92 -0.20 6.13
CA GLY A 80 7.67 -0.67 5.54
C GLY A 80 7.61 -0.53 4.02
N VAL A 81 6.42 -0.77 3.46
CA VAL A 81 6.19 -0.80 2.01
C VAL A 81 6.56 0.53 1.35
N MET A 82 6.20 1.65 1.96
CA MET A 82 6.41 3.00 1.45
C MET A 82 7.65 3.70 2.03
N GLN A 83 8.47 3.00 2.82
CA GLN A 83 9.73 3.47 3.39
C GLN A 83 9.63 4.81 4.14
N PHE A 84 8.75 4.87 5.13
CA PHE A 84 8.61 6.04 5.99
C PHE A 84 9.78 6.21 6.96
N VAL A 85 10.21 7.46 7.15
CA VAL A 85 11.10 7.85 8.26
C VAL A 85 10.30 8.17 9.52
N PRO A 86 10.90 7.98 10.73
CA PRO A 86 10.20 8.21 12.00
C PRO A 86 9.61 9.61 12.16
N TRP A 87 10.29 10.63 11.62
CA TRP A 87 9.84 12.01 11.75
C TRP A 87 8.57 12.27 10.95
N THR A 88 8.55 11.92 9.66
CA THR A 88 7.37 12.08 8.79
C THR A 88 6.19 11.26 9.34
N TRP A 89 6.45 10.02 9.77
CA TRP A 89 5.43 9.19 10.39
C TRP A 89 4.77 9.85 11.60
N ASN A 90 5.58 10.30 12.58
CA ASN A 90 5.04 10.88 13.81
C ASN A 90 4.31 12.19 13.57
N TRP A 91 4.72 12.96 12.57
CA TRP A 91 3.98 14.16 12.17
C TRP A 91 2.58 13.82 11.63
N VAL A 92 2.44 12.86 10.72
CA VAL A 92 1.13 12.40 10.25
C VAL A 92 0.31 11.79 11.38
N ALA A 93 0.95 10.97 12.23
CA ALA A 93 0.29 10.34 13.37
C ALA A 93 -0.30 11.36 14.35
N GLU A 94 0.40 12.46 14.60
CA GLU A 94 -0.07 13.51 15.50
C GLU A 94 -1.22 14.32 14.90
N GLU A 95 -1.17 14.62 13.61
CA GLU A 95 -2.21 15.39 12.90
C GLU A 95 -3.53 14.63 12.80
N TYR A 96 -3.48 13.30 12.68
CA TYR A 96 -4.65 12.45 12.41
C TYR A 96 -5.02 11.52 13.58
N ASP A 97 -4.41 11.69 14.76
CA ASP A 97 -4.64 10.85 15.95
C ASP A 97 -4.44 9.35 15.66
N LEU A 98 -3.34 9.02 14.98
CA LEU A 98 -2.99 7.67 14.53
C LEU A 98 -1.84 7.09 15.36
N PRO A 99 -1.60 5.76 15.33
CA PRO A 99 -0.51 5.12 16.07
C PRO A 99 0.86 5.68 15.71
N ARG A 100 1.66 6.03 16.72
CA ARG A 100 2.99 6.61 16.57
C ARG A 100 4.03 5.56 16.18
N TRP A 101 5.12 6.01 15.61
CA TRP A 101 6.27 5.17 15.27
C TRP A 101 6.70 4.26 16.43
N ASN A 102 6.97 3.00 16.11
CA ASN A 102 7.30 1.93 17.07
C ASN A 102 6.19 1.48 18.02
N GLU A 103 4.99 2.02 17.95
CA GLU A 103 3.88 1.46 18.70
C GLU A 103 3.55 0.05 18.23
N TRP A 104 3.17 -0.79 19.20
CA TRP A 104 2.68 -2.12 18.93
C TRP A 104 1.20 -2.08 18.63
N VAL A 105 0.81 -2.64 17.51
CA VAL A 105 -0.59 -2.78 17.10
C VAL A 105 -0.97 -4.24 17.01
N ILE A 106 -2.23 -4.53 17.28
CA ILE A 106 -2.80 -5.85 17.09
C ILE A 106 -3.57 -5.84 15.78
N LEU A 107 -3.25 -6.78 14.91
CA LEU A 107 -3.95 -6.98 13.65
C LEU A 107 -4.76 -8.27 13.71
N ARG A 108 -5.87 -8.29 13.02
CA ARG A 108 -6.61 -9.50 12.70
C ARG A 108 -6.81 -9.56 11.18
N TYR A 109 -6.24 -10.60 10.56
CA TYR A 109 -6.23 -10.75 9.10
C TYR A 109 -5.67 -9.49 8.39
N GLY A 110 -4.55 -8.96 8.90
CA GLY A 110 -3.86 -7.79 8.34
C GLY A 110 -4.49 -6.42 8.65
N ARG A 111 -5.62 -6.37 9.37
CA ARG A 111 -6.32 -5.13 9.71
C ARG A 111 -6.29 -4.83 11.21
N PRO A 112 -6.28 -3.52 11.60
CA PRO A 112 -6.31 -3.13 13.01
C PRO A 112 -7.47 -3.79 13.77
N TYR A 113 -7.19 -4.21 14.99
CA TYR A 113 -8.15 -4.86 15.85
C TYR A 113 -8.10 -4.31 17.27
N GLU A 114 -9.20 -3.75 17.74
CA GLU A 114 -9.34 -3.13 19.07
C GLU A 114 -10.16 -3.98 20.06
N GLY A 115 -10.66 -5.13 19.62
CA GLY A 115 -11.50 -5.99 20.45
C GLY A 115 -10.68 -6.85 21.42
N PRO A 116 -11.37 -7.59 22.32
CA PRO A 116 -10.73 -8.49 23.27
C PRO A 116 -10.01 -9.63 22.55
N THR A 117 -8.73 -9.79 22.82
CA THR A 117 -7.94 -10.93 22.33
C THR A 117 -8.31 -12.17 23.15
N SER A 118 -9.11 -13.06 22.59
CA SER A 118 -9.38 -14.34 23.22
C SER A 118 -8.22 -15.32 23.02
N LYS A 119 -8.11 -16.33 23.91
CA LYS A 119 -7.00 -17.32 23.89
C LYS A 119 -6.90 -18.20 22.64
N SER A 120 -7.84 -18.15 21.72
CA SER A 120 -7.71 -18.78 20.40
C SER A 120 -7.09 -17.79 19.43
N ASN A 121 -5.77 -17.73 19.39
CA ASN A 121 -4.96 -16.79 18.60
C ASN A 121 -5.04 -16.96 17.06
N MET A 122 -6.14 -17.46 16.51
CA MET A 122 -6.25 -17.59 15.07
C MET A 122 -6.43 -16.23 14.40
N GLY A 123 -5.49 -15.86 13.54
CA GLY A 123 -5.52 -14.65 12.72
C GLY A 123 -5.13 -13.36 13.44
N PHE A 124 -4.66 -13.45 14.72
CA PHE A 124 -4.11 -12.27 15.41
C PHE A 124 -2.60 -12.21 15.27
N GLU A 125 -2.13 -11.03 14.95
CA GLU A 125 -0.71 -10.69 14.85
C GLU A 125 -0.42 -9.43 15.67
N GLN A 126 0.68 -9.44 16.41
CA GLN A 126 1.18 -8.25 17.09
C GLN A 126 2.49 -7.81 16.43
N THR A 127 2.50 -6.60 15.92
CA THR A 127 3.66 -6.05 15.20
C THR A 127 3.80 -4.56 15.46
N LYS A 128 4.96 -4.01 15.10
CA LYS A 128 5.15 -2.56 15.11
C LYS A 128 4.41 -1.92 13.94
N VAL A 129 3.74 -0.82 14.20
CA VAL A 129 2.82 -0.17 13.28
C VAL A 129 3.44 0.13 11.91
N GLN A 130 4.69 0.58 11.86
CA GLN A 130 5.37 0.94 10.61
C GLN A 130 5.65 -0.24 9.68
N PHE A 131 5.57 -1.48 10.17
CA PHE A 131 5.73 -2.69 9.37
C PHE A 131 4.40 -3.32 8.96
N THR A 132 3.28 -2.66 9.22
CA THR A 132 1.98 -3.11 8.74
C THR A 132 1.64 -2.45 7.41
N PRO A 133 1.36 -3.19 6.34
CA PRO A 133 0.98 -2.60 5.06
C PRO A 133 -0.24 -1.69 5.17
N TYR A 134 -1.22 -2.08 6.00
CA TYR A 134 -2.41 -1.29 6.26
C TYR A 134 -2.07 0.16 6.66
N TYR A 135 -1.33 0.34 7.76
CA TYR A 135 -0.96 1.68 8.22
C TYR A 135 0.06 2.36 7.30
N ASN A 136 1.01 1.62 6.77
CA ASN A 136 2.07 2.19 5.95
C ASN A 136 1.52 2.78 4.64
N ILE A 137 0.55 2.12 4.00
CA ILE A 137 -0.11 2.59 2.78
C ILE A 137 -1.13 3.70 3.10
N MET A 138 -1.89 3.58 4.20
CA MET A 138 -2.80 4.62 4.68
C MET A 138 -2.06 5.94 4.97
N PHE A 139 -0.93 5.90 5.67
CA PHE A 139 -0.12 7.10 5.94
C PHE A 139 0.40 7.73 4.65
N ALA A 140 0.72 6.93 3.64
CA ALA A 140 1.17 7.45 2.35
C ALA A 140 0.05 8.16 1.60
N SER A 141 -1.19 7.67 1.66
CA SER A 141 -2.33 8.37 1.05
C SER A 141 -2.63 9.69 1.75
N ILE A 142 -2.66 9.70 3.08
CA ILE A 142 -2.86 10.92 3.86
C ILE A 142 -1.78 11.97 3.52
N LEU A 143 -0.52 11.57 3.48
CA LEU A 143 0.58 12.48 3.18
C LEU A 143 0.49 13.05 1.76
N ALA A 144 0.21 12.20 0.77
CA ALA A 144 0.18 12.60 -0.63
C ALA A 144 -1.08 13.40 -1.00
N GLU A 145 -2.23 13.03 -0.47
CA GLU A 145 -3.53 13.55 -0.91
C GLU A 145 -4.08 14.65 0.00
N ASP A 146 -4.01 14.47 1.32
CA ASP A 146 -4.58 15.42 2.27
C ASP A 146 -3.59 16.52 2.66
N ILE A 147 -2.38 16.15 3.10
CA ILE A 147 -1.42 17.10 3.65
C ILE A 147 -0.78 17.94 2.54
N TYR A 148 -0.33 17.33 1.45
CA TYR A 148 0.30 18.06 0.35
C TYR A 148 -0.68 18.52 -0.72
N GLY A 149 -1.94 18.10 -0.65
CA GLY A 149 -2.98 18.44 -1.62
C GLY A 149 -2.71 17.83 -3.00
N ARG A 150 -3.47 16.81 -3.33
CA ARG A 150 -3.52 16.08 -4.61
C ARG A 150 -2.20 16.00 -5.40
N THR A 151 -1.58 14.83 -5.35
CA THR A 151 -0.46 14.43 -6.23
C THR A 151 0.94 14.96 -5.91
N GLN A 152 1.24 15.33 -4.67
CA GLN A 152 2.61 15.73 -4.34
C GLN A 152 3.38 14.61 -3.63
N TRP A 153 4.17 13.88 -4.39
CA TRP A 153 5.00 12.75 -3.93
C TRP A 153 6.38 13.21 -3.43
N ARG A 154 6.44 14.31 -2.64
CA ARG A 154 7.70 14.98 -2.23
C ARG A 154 8.63 14.10 -1.42
N ASP A 155 8.06 13.31 -0.50
CA ASP A 155 8.84 12.45 0.38
C ASP A 155 9.54 11.32 -0.36
N TRP A 156 9.06 11.00 -1.58
CA TRP A 156 9.63 9.97 -2.45
C TRP A 156 10.45 10.53 -3.61
N ASN A 157 10.85 11.81 -3.55
CA ASN A 157 11.67 12.43 -4.61
C ASN A 157 13.03 11.75 -4.80
N SER A 158 13.61 11.17 -3.76
CA SER A 158 14.88 10.43 -3.84
C SER A 158 14.80 9.21 -4.75
N SER A 159 13.64 8.58 -4.84
CA SER A 159 13.37 7.43 -5.72
C SER A 159 12.65 7.78 -7.02
N LYS A 160 12.42 9.07 -7.29
CA LYS A 160 11.67 9.57 -8.43
C LYS A 160 12.13 9.00 -9.77
N TRP A 161 13.45 8.85 -9.94
CA TRP A 161 14.07 8.20 -11.10
C TRP A 161 13.59 6.76 -11.37
N CYS A 162 13.02 6.12 -10.38
CA CYS A 162 12.53 4.74 -10.49
C CYS A 162 11.05 4.67 -10.87
N TRP A 163 10.20 5.57 -10.38
CA TRP A 163 8.75 5.46 -10.48
C TRP A 163 8.08 6.51 -11.39
N GLU A 164 8.73 7.63 -11.71
CA GLU A 164 8.09 8.72 -12.46
C GLU A 164 7.76 8.32 -13.91
N ASP A 165 8.67 7.62 -14.59
CA ASP A 165 8.44 7.12 -15.95
C ASP A 165 7.85 5.70 -15.90
N GLU A 166 6.58 5.58 -16.29
CA GLU A 166 5.84 4.31 -16.27
C GLU A 166 6.51 3.23 -17.13
N LYS A 167 7.01 3.60 -18.32
CA LYS A 167 7.65 2.64 -19.23
C LYS A 167 8.99 2.16 -18.70
N ASP A 168 9.74 3.04 -18.05
CA ASP A 168 10.99 2.68 -17.39
C ASP A 168 10.75 1.77 -16.20
N TRP A 169 9.74 2.07 -15.40
CA TRP A 169 9.33 1.23 -14.29
C TRP A 169 8.88 -0.17 -14.75
N GLU A 170 8.03 -0.27 -15.77
CA GLU A 170 7.61 -1.56 -16.33
C GLU A 170 8.78 -2.40 -16.83
N ARG A 171 9.75 -1.78 -17.48
CA ARG A 171 10.96 -2.46 -17.95
C ARG A 171 11.82 -2.99 -16.80
N ARG A 172 11.81 -2.31 -15.65
CA ARG A 172 12.57 -2.70 -14.46
C ARG A 172 11.95 -3.91 -13.78
N TRP A 173 10.67 -3.81 -13.41
CA TRP A 173 10.04 -4.90 -12.68
C TRP A 173 9.87 -6.17 -13.54
N LYS A 174 9.64 -6.05 -14.84
CA LYS A 174 9.61 -7.21 -15.76
C LYS A 174 10.97 -7.91 -15.85
N ARG A 175 12.09 -7.20 -15.72
CA ARG A 175 13.43 -7.82 -15.66
C ARG A 175 13.69 -8.58 -14.37
N GLU A 176 13.12 -8.15 -13.26
CA GLU A 176 13.28 -8.85 -11.98
C GLU A 176 12.42 -10.12 -11.85
N GLN A 177 11.49 -10.35 -12.79
CA GLN A 177 10.67 -11.56 -12.83
C GLN A 177 11.30 -12.70 -13.65
N ASN A 178 12.32 -12.42 -14.45
CA ASN A 178 13.08 -13.41 -15.27
C ASN A 178 14.38 -13.81 -14.58
#